data_cbb51dce78351569dceef03916c00243
#
_entry.id   cbb51dce78351569dceef03916c00243
#
_cell.length_a   1.000
_cell.length_b   1.000
_cell.length_c   1.000
_cell.angle_alpha   90.00
_cell.angle_beta   90.00
_cell.angle_gamma   90.00
#
_symmetry.space_group_name_H-M   'P 1'
#
loop_
_entity.id
_entity.type
_entity.pdbx_description
1 polymer ?
#
loop_
_entity_poly.entity_id
_entity_poly.type
_entity_poly.pdbx_seq_one_letter_code
_entity_poly.pdbx_strand_id
1 'polypeptide(L)'
;MAEMTDAASGGKMAGEDANGAHHHGVSFGDAFRVWLRVAALSFGGPAGQIAVMHRIIVDEKRWIGEHRFLHALNYCMLLPGPEAQQLAVYIGWLMHRTAGGLVAGLLFVLPGFLSILCLSYIYAAYGNVAIVAGLFFGLKAAVLAVVVQAVIRIGSRALRNNVMVAIAAAAFIAIFFLHMPFPLIVLAAGIAGFVGGRFGLAAFRTGGGHKAGSGPVLSDAESALGEGIPAHARPNLAWSLRMSAALLALWLAPLAVLYATFGADSVFTQIGLFFSKMAVVTFGGAYAVLAYVAQEAVQHFGWLKPGEMLDGLGMAETTPGPLIMVVQFVGFMGAYRDPGALNPMLAATLAAILTSWVTFVPCFLWIFLGAPFIEKLRGNIALAGAMSAITAAVVGVILNLAIWFALHTLFAEVATVRLGGLRLDIPVLQSAVPAAMALSAAAA
;
A
#
# COMPACT_ATOMS: atom_id res chain seq x y z
N MET A 1 53.39 -35.68 30.89
CA MET A 1 53.77 -34.33 31.31
C MET A 1 53.62 -33.47 30.13
N ALA A 2 52.73 -32.66 30.09
CA ALA A 2 52.16 -31.46 30.50
C ALA A 2 51.03 -31.12 29.52
N GLU A 3 49.97 -30.95 30.05
CA GLU A 3 49.00 -29.84 30.16
C GLU A 3 48.43 -29.32 28.85
N MET A 4 47.23 -29.79 28.60
CA MET A 4 46.21 -29.18 27.74
C MET A 4 45.58 -28.02 28.51
N THR A 5 45.67 -26.79 28.01
CA THR A 5 44.91 -25.66 28.44
C THR A 5 43.72 -25.46 27.51
N ASP A 6 42.58 -25.62 28.12
CA ASP A 6 41.25 -25.41 27.64
C ASP A 6 41.01 -23.90 27.37
N ALA A 7 40.59 -23.56 26.19
CA ALA A 7 40.08 -22.26 25.85
C ALA A 7 38.59 -22.35 25.45
N ALA A 8 37.75 -22.41 26.48
CA ALA A 8 36.30 -22.27 26.31
C ALA A 8 35.93 -20.85 25.85
N SER A 9 35.63 -20.70 24.57
CA SER A 9 34.91 -19.53 24.05
C SER A 9 33.46 -19.60 24.50
N GLY A 10 33.12 -18.81 25.52
CA GLY A 10 31.77 -18.68 26.03
C GLY A 10 30.83 -18.08 25.03
N GLY A 11 30.09 -18.91 24.32
CA GLY A 11 28.85 -18.50 23.69
C GLY A 11 27.85 -18.10 24.78
N LYS A 12 27.50 -16.84 24.88
CA LYS A 12 26.36 -16.37 25.70
C LYS A 12 25.10 -17.08 25.22
N MET A 13 24.70 -18.13 25.89
CA MET A 13 23.34 -18.67 25.77
C MET A 13 22.35 -17.65 26.28
N ALA A 14 21.33 -17.37 25.48
CA ALA A 14 20.22 -16.53 25.86
C ALA A 14 19.56 -17.12 27.12
N GLY A 15 19.58 -16.36 28.22
CA GLY A 15 18.99 -16.78 29.49
C GLY A 15 17.46 -16.78 29.39
N GLU A 16 16.83 -17.87 29.81
CA GLU A 16 15.42 -17.90 30.14
C GLU A 16 15.23 -17.23 31.50
N ASP A 17 14.54 -16.09 31.53
CA ASP A 17 14.05 -15.54 32.79
C ASP A 17 12.90 -16.39 33.34
N ALA A 18 12.72 -16.42 34.66
CA ALA A 18 11.73 -17.20 35.39
C ALA A 18 10.25 -17.01 34.96
N ASN A 19 10.00 -16.19 33.95
CA ASN A 19 8.69 -15.90 33.32
C ASN A 19 8.56 -16.42 31.88
N GLY A 20 9.48 -17.25 31.37
CA GLY A 20 9.38 -17.86 30.02
C GLY A 20 9.42 -16.86 28.87
N ALA A 21 10.01 -15.69 29.05
CA ALA A 21 10.16 -14.69 28.00
C ALA A 21 11.48 -14.92 27.27
N HIS A 22 11.45 -15.46 26.07
CA HIS A 22 12.61 -15.47 25.18
C HIS A 22 13.04 -14.03 24.89
N HIS A 23 14.16 -13.62 25.46
CA HIS A 23 14.80 -12.34 25.17
C HIS A 23 15.57 -12.48 23.85
N HIS A 24 15.06 -11.88 22.77
CA HIS A 24 15.76 -11.86 21.46
C HIS A 24 17.02 -10.96 21.45
N GLY A 25 17.39 -10.34 22.56
CA GLY A 25 18.62 -9.55 22.73
C GLY A 25 18.67 -8.22 21.96
N VAL A 26 17.63 -7.86 21.21
CA VAL A 26 17.57 -6.60 20.46
C VAL A 26 16.96 -5.50 21.31
N SER A 27 17.71 -4.42 21.58
CA SER A 27 17.20 -3.30 22.35
C SER A 27 16.15 -2.49 21.54
N PHE A 28 15.22 -1.84 22.24
CA PHE A 28 14.23 -0.96 21.57
C PHE A 28 14.90 0.20 20.82
N GLY A 29 16.02 0.74 21.38
CA GLY A 29 16.79 1.80 20.72
C GLY A 29 17.46 1.34 19.44
N ASP A 30 17.98 0.12 19.40
CA ASP A 30 18.54 -0.46 18.16
C ASP A 30 17.45 -0.73 17.15
N ALA A 31 16.30 -1.22 17.58
CA ALA A 31 15.14 -1.41 16.72
C ALA A 31 14.67 -0.09 16.10
N PHE A 32 14.59 0.98 16.88
CA PHE A 32 14.25 2.31 16.37
C PHE A 32 15.20 2.77 15.26
N ARG A 33 16.53 2.63 15.47
CA ARG A 33 17.53 3.00 14.45
C ARG A 33 17.41 2.17 13.18
N VAL A 34 17.14 0.88 13.32
CA VAL A 34 16.97 -0.02 12.16
C VAL A 34 15.69 0.32 11.41
N TRP A 35 14.58 0.58 12.09
CA TRP A 35 13.34 0.99 11.44
C TRP A 35 13.47 2.35 10.75
N LEU A 36 14.21 3.29 11.34
CA LEU A 36 14.52 4.56 10.69
C LEU A 36 15.33 4.36 9.41
N ARG A 37 16.31 3.43 9.43
CA ARG A 37 17.09 3.07 8.22
C ARG A 37 16.21 2.41 7.16
N VAL A 38 15.32 1.48 7.54
CA VAL A 38 14.35 0.86 6.63
C VAL A 38 13.48 1.94 5.99
N ALA A 39 12.94 2.85 6.79
CA ALA A 39 12.09 3.94 6.31
C ALA A 39 12.80 4.86 5.31
N ALA A 40 14.03 5.27 5.62
CA ALA A 40 14.83 6.15 4.75
C ALA A 40 15.24 5.51 3.42
N LEU A 41 15.34 4.18 3.36
CA LEU A 41 15.73 3.43 2.15
C LEU A 41 14.54 2.82 1.40
N SER A 42 13.31 3.03 1.86
CA SER A 42 12.10 2.44 1.29
C SER A 42 11.60 3.20 0.08
N PHE A 43 12.26 3.02 -1.06
CA PHE A 43 11.90 3.56 -2.38
C PHE A 43 11.41 2.45 -3.31
N GLY A 44 10.82 2.82 -4.45
CA GLY A 44 10.54 1.92 -5.57
C GLY A 44 9.28 1.06 -5.40
N GLY A 45 8.30 1.60 -4.71
CA GLY A 45 7.00 0.94 -4.52
C GLY A 45 7.06 -0.31 -3.61
N PRO A 46 5.94 -1.07 -3.47
CA PRO A 46 5.85 -2.14 -2.48
C PRO A 46 6.92 -3.21 -2.61
N ALA A 47 7.26 -3.62 -3.83
CA ALA A 47 8.27 -4.67 -4.06
C ALA A 47 9.68 -4.24 -3.63
N GLY A 48 10.07 -3.00 -3.94
CA GLY A 48 11.35 -2.44 -3.52
C GLY A 48 11.44 -2.30 -2.01
N GLN A 49 10.37 -1.81 -1.39
CA GLN A 49 10.26 -1.64 0.06
C GLN A 49 10.36 -2.95 0.82
N ILE A 50 9.66 -4.00 0.35
CA ILE A 50 9.73 -5.35 0.92
C ILE A 50 11.14 -5.92 0.77
N ALA A 51 11.79 -5.74 -0.40
CA ALA A 51 13.15 -6.19 -0.62
C ALA A 51 14.17 -5.49 0.29
N VAL A 52 14.04 -4.18 0.51
CA VAL A 52 14.88 -3.43 1.47
C VAL A 52 14.65 -3.94 2.89
N MET A 53 13.40 -4.16 3.28
CA MET A 53 13.06 -4.69 4.60
C MET A 53 13.62 -6.11 4.79
N HIS A 54 13.47 -6.98 3.81
CA HIS A 54 14.04 -8.33 3.82
C HIS A 54 15.56 -8.27 4.02
N ARG A 55 16.26 -7.54 3.16
CA ARG A 55 17.72 -7.40 3.24
C ARG A 55 18.17 -6.94 4.63
N ILE A 56 17.52 -5.91 5.20
CA ILE A 56 17.95 -5.34 6.48
C ILE A 56 17.56 -6.27 7.65
N ILE A 57 16.33 -6.78 7.68
CA ILE A 57 15.80 -7.53 8.84
C ILE A 57 16.23 -8.99 8.84
N VAL A 58 16.27 -9.63 7.65
CA VAL A 58 16.60 -11.05 7.52
C VAL A 58 18.11 -11.22 7.29
N ASP A 59 18.66 -10.61 6.23
CA ASP A 59 20.04 -10.89 5.81
C ASP A 59 21.07 -10.20 6.71
N GLU A 60 20.90 -8.89 6.98
CA GLU A 60 21.90 -8.11 7.72
C GLU A 60 21.74 -8.25 9.25
N LYS A 61 20.53 -8.13 9.77
CA LYS A 61 20.25 -8.11 11.22
C LYS A 61 19.88 -9.47 11.77
N ARG A 62 19.42 -10.39 10.92
CA ARG A 62 19.03 -11.74 11.28
C ARG A 62 18.00 -11.78 12.43
N TRP A 63 17.05 -10.81 12.43
CA TRP A 63 16.04 -10.69 13.48
C TRP A 63 14.99 -11.78 13.40
N ILE A 64 14.56 -12.11 12.17
CA ILE A 64 13.60 -13.18 11.88
C ILE A 64 14.12 -14.02 10.71
N GLY A 65 13.75 -15.30 10.69
CA GLY A 65 14.11 -16.19 9.60
C GLY A 65 13.27 -15.93 8.34
N GLU A 66 13.78 -16.43 7.21
CA GLU A 66 13.17 -16.33 5.89
C GLU A 66 11.71 -16.81 5.89
N HIS A 67 11.49 -18.00 6.47
CA HIS A 67 10.16 -18.61 6.48
C HIS A 67 9.15 -17.74 7.22
N ARG A 68 9.52 -17.16 8.36
CA ARG A 68 8.65 -16.28 9.14
C ARG A 68 8.42 -14.95 8.44
N PHE A 69 9.43 -14.40 7.77
CA PHE A 69 9.29 -13.19 6.95
C PHE A 69 8.27 -13.39 5.82
N LEU A 70 8.42 -14.47 5.05
CA LEU A 70 7.50 -14.79 3.96
C LEU A 70 6.09 -15.10 4.46
N HIS A 71 5.96 -15.73 5.62
CA HIS A 71 4.65 -15.98 6.25
C HIS A 71 3.98 -14.67 6.66
N ALA A 72 4.72 -13.76 7.28
CA ALA A 72 4.24 -12.42 7.63
C ALA A 72 3.81 -11.62 6.38
N LEU A 73 4.63 -11.66 5.33
CA LEU A 73 4.31 -11.01 4.06
C LEU A 73 3.02 -11.56 3.44
N ASN A 74 2.89 -12.88 3.37
CA ASN A 74 1.69 -13.52 2.84
C ASN A 74 0.42 -13.13 3.63
N TYR A 75 0.54 -12.97 4.94
CA TYR A 75 -0.55 -12.48 5.78
C TYR A 75 -0.90 -11.02 5.45
N CYS A 76 0.07 -10.12 5.39
CA CYS A 76 -0.17 -8.71 5.06
C CYS A 76 -0.81 -8.55 3.67
N MET A 77 -0.47 -9.41 2.71
CA MET A 77 -1.11 -9.42 1.39
C MET A 77 -2.60 -9.83 1.41
N LEU A 78 -3.09 -10.45 2.48
CA LEU A 78 -4.51 -10.77 2.66
C LEU A 78 -5.32 -9.61 3.24
N LEU A 79 -4.66 -8.59 3.77
CA LEU A 79 -5.30 -7.47 4.43
C LEU A 79 -5.49 -6.29 3.47
N PRO A 80 -6.51 -5.46 3.66
CA PRO A 80 -6.61 -4.22 2.90
C PRO A 80 -5.57 -3.20 3.37
N GLY A 81 -4.93 -2.52 2.42
CA GLY A 81 -3.94 -1.49 2.69
C GLY A 81 -2.54 -1.78 2.13
N PRO A 82 -1.54 -0.93 2.43
CA PRO A 82 -0.16 -1.07 1.94
C PRO A 82 0.59 -2.19 2.67
N GLU A 83 0.87 -3.28 1.97
CA GLU A 83 1.47 -4.51 2.49
C GLU A 83 2.82 -4.27 3.19
N ALA A 84 3.67 -3.40 2.63
CA ALA A 84 4.99 -3.13 3.17
C ALA A 84 4.92 -2.42 4.54
N GLN A 85 4.00 -1.46 4.71
CA GLN A 85 3.77 -0.80 5.99
C GLN A 85 3.20 -1.79 7.01
N GLN A 86 2.23 -2.60 6.60
CA GLN A 86 1.65 -3.63 7.46
C GLN A 86 2.69 -4.66 7.91
N LEU A 87 3.60 -5.05 7.01
CA LEU A 87 4.71 -5.95 7.32
C LEU A 87 5.66 -5.32 8.36
N ALA A 88 5.96 -4.02 8.24
CA ALA A 88 6.75 -3.30 9.23
C ALA A 88 6.06 -3.29 10.60
N VAL A 89 4.75 -3.01 10.65
CA VAL A 89 3.94 -3.06 11.89
C VAL A 89 3.98 -4.45 12.51
N TYR A 90 3.78 -5.49 11.71
CA TYR A 90 3.75 -6.87 12.18
C TYR A 90 5.11 -7.32 12.76
N ILE A 91 6.20 -7.08 12.02
CA ILE A 91 7.55 -7.45 12.48
C ILE A 91 7.93 -6.63 13.72
N GLY A 92 7.65 -5.32 13.73
CA GLY A 92 7.88 -4.46 14.88
C GLY A 92 7.11 -4.94 16.12
N TRP A 93 5.87 -5.40 15.93
CA TRP A 93 5.06 -5.99 17.01
C TRP A 93 5.61 -7.33 17.51
N LEU A 94 6.06 -8.20 16.61
CA LEU A 94 6.72 -9.46 17.01
C LEU A 94 7.97 -9.21 17.86
N MET A 95 8.77 -8.19 17.51
CA MET A 95 10.01 -7.87 18.22
C MET A 95 9.77 -7.14 19.54
N HIS A 96 8.91 -6.11 19.56
CA HIS A 96 8.76 -5.19 20.69
C HIS A 96 7.29 -4.88 21.03
N ARG A 97 6.39 -5.85 20.92
CA ARG A 97 4.98 -5.73 21.27
C ARG A 97 4.31 -4.55 20.54
N THR A 98 3.24 -4.02 21.10
CA THR A 98 2.45 -2.91 20.51
C THR A 98 3.31 -1.68 20.21
N ALA A 99 4.21 -1.30 21.11
CA ALA A 99 5.07 -0.12 20.93
C ALA A 99 6.02 -0.30 19.72
N GLY A 100 6.60 -1.50 19.55
CA GLY A 100 7.44 -1.80 18.38
C GLY A 100 6.67 -1.75 17.06
N GLY A 101 5.44 -2.28 17.04
CA GLY A 101 4.57 -2.20 15.86
C GLY A 101 4.18 -0.77 15.50
N LEU A 102 3.79 0.03 16.50
CA LEU A 102 3.45 1.45 16.29
C LEU A 102 4.65 2.24 15.77
N VAL A 103 5.81 2.10 16.41
CA VAL A 103 7.03 2.81 15.99
C VAL A 103 7.47 2.41 14.58
N ALA A 104 7.51 1.11 14.29
CA ALA A 104 7.90 0.62 12.96
C ALA A 104 6.97 1.15 11.86
N GLY A 105 5.66 1.04 12.08
CA GLY A 105 4.67 1.50 11.11
C GLY A 105 4.64 3.02 10.93
N LEU A 106 4.77 3.80 12.01
CA LEU A 106 4.83 5.26 11.94
C LEU A 106 6.11 5.75 11.25
N LEU A 107 7.28 5.19 11.62
CA LEU A 107 8.54 5.53 10.96
C LEU A 107 8.51 5.18 9.47
N PHE A 108 7.86 4.07 9.09
CA PHE A 108 7.75 3.68 7.68
C PHE A 108 6.94 4.68 6.84
N VAL A 109 5.93 5.31 7.42
CA VAL A 109 5.06 6.31 6.76
C VAL A 109 5.68 7.71 6.78
N LEU A 110 6.40 8.07 7.84
CA LEU A 110 6.83 9.44 8.14
C LEU A 110 7.67 10.10 7.01
N PRO A 111 8.69 9.45 6.41
CA PRO A 111 9.45 10.08 5.34
C PRO A 111 8.58 10.41 4.13
N GLY A 112 7.68 9.49 3.73
CA GLY A 112 6.72 9.72 2.65
C GLY A 112 5.76 10.86 2.97
N PHE A 113 5.22 10.88 4.18
CA PHE A 113 4.34 11.95 4.64
C PHE A 113 4.99 13.33 4.53
N LEU A 114 6.22 13.47 5.04
CA LEU A 114 6.93 14.75 5.00
C LEU A 114 7.34 15.14 3.57
N SER A 115 7.79 14.19 2.78
CA SER A 115 8.20 14.43 1.39
C SER A 115 7.03 14.86 0.51
N ILE A 116 5.91 14.13 0.57
CA ILE A 116 4.71 14.47 -0.21
C ILE A 116 4.12 15.79 0.28
N LEU A 117 4.12 16.05 1.59
CA LEU A 117 3.64 17.33 2.11
C LEU A 117 4.49 18.50 1.57
N CYS A 118 5.82 18.39 1.64
CA CYS A 118 6.74 19.40 1.12
C CYS A 118 6.53 19.63 -0.39
N LEU A 119 6.47 18.54 -1.18
CA LEU A 119 6.24 18.63 -2.62
C LEU A 119 4.85 19.20 -2.97
N SER A 120 3.83 18.91 -2.16
CA SER A 120 2.48 19.48 -2.32
C SER A 120 2.48 20.99 -2.07
N TYR A 121 3.23 21.48 -1.08
CA TYR A 121 3.43 22.91 -0.86
C TYR A 121 4.13 23.57 -2.05
N ILE A 122 5.21 22.97 -2.57
CA ILE A 122 5.91 23.48 -3.75
C ILE A 122 4.98 23.49 -4.96
N TYR A 123 4.20 22.43 -5.15
CA TYR A 123 3.24 22.32 -6.24
C TYR A 123 2.17 23.41 -6.17
N ALA A 124 1.55 23.61 -5.01
CA ALA A 124 0.49 24.60 -4.82
C ALA A 124 1.00 26.05 -4.93
N ALA A 125 2.19 26.33 -4.40
CA ALA A 125 2.75 27.69 -4.38
C ALA A 125 3.45 28.08 -5.69
N TYR A 126 4.13 27.12 -6.34
CA TYR A 126 5.06 27.39 -7.46
C TYR A 126 4.77 26.55 -8.70
N GLY A 127 3.68 25.78 -8.75
CA GLY A 127 3.36 24.90 -9.88
C GLY A 127 3.28 25.59 -11.25
N ASN A 128 2.98 26.89 -11.27
CA ASN A 128 2.93 27.72 -12.49
C ASN A 128 4.30 28.27 -12.90
N VAL A 129 5.35 28.11 -12.11
CA VAL A 129 6.71 28.54 -12.46
C VAL A 129 7.28 27.58 -13.50
N ALA A 130 7.84 28.09 -14.59
CA ALA A 130 8.27 27.30 -15.76
C ALA A 130 9.20 26.14 -15.41
N ILE A 131 10.14 26.32 -14.48
CA ILE A 131 11.05 25.26 -14.04
C ILE A 131 10.29 24.17 -13.30
N VAL A 132 9.38 24.53 -12.39
CA VAL A 132 8.59 23.57 -11.60
C VAL A 132 7.64 22.82 -12.54
N ALA A 133 6.94 23.52 -13.41
CA ALA A 133 6.06 22.92 -14.41
C ALA A 133 6.80 21.95 -15.34
N GLY A 134 8.02 22.30 -15.76
CA GLY A 134 8.87 21.46 -16.58
C GLY A 134 9.34 20.17 -15.88
N LEU A 135 9.69 20.26 -14.58
CA LEU A 135 10.03 19.09 -13.76
C LEU A 135 8.83 18.13 -13.63
N PHE A 136 7.64 18.65 -13.32
CA PHE A 136 6.43 17.82 -13.23
C PHE A 136 6.01 17.24 -14.59
N PHE A 137 6.21 17.99 -15.68
CA PHE A 137 5.95 17.46 -17.02
C PHE A 137 6.86 16.25 -17.34
N GLY A 138 8.17 16.35 -17.04
CA GLY A 138 9.09 15.22 -17.20
C GLY A 138 8.72 14.02 -16.31
N LEU A 139 8.31 14.30 -15.08
CA LEU A 139 7.88 13.29 -14.12
C LEU A 139 6.63 12.54 -14.60
N LYS A 140 5.61 13.23 -15.14
CA LYS A 140 4.42 12.61 -15.74
C LYS A 140 4.77 11.59 -16.82
N ALA A 141 5.66 11.97 -17.71
CA ALA A 141 6.07 11.10 -18.82
C ALA A 141 6.76 9.82 -18.31
N ALA A 142 7.62 9.95 -17.29
CA ALA A 142 8.28 8.81 -16.66
C ALA A 142 7.29 7.90 -15.91
N VAL A 143 6.33 8.48 -15.21
CA VAL A 143 5.30 7.72 -14.46
C VAL A 143 4.43 6.87 -15.37
N LEU A 144 4.12 7.32 -16.57
CA LEU A 144 3.38 6.50 -17.53
C LEU A 144 4.11 5.17 -17.81
N ALA A 145 5.43 5.22 -18.02
CA ALA A 145 6.23 4.02 -18.20
C ALA A 145 6.20 3.10 -16.95
N VAL A 146 6.30 3.68 -15.76
CA VAL A 146 6.22 2.94 -14.48
C VAL A 146 4.86 2.24 -14.33
N VAL A 147 3.75 2.91 -14.67
CA VAL A 147 2.41 2.30 -14.59
C VAL A 147 2.25 1.17 -15.61
N VAL A 148 2.75 1.32 -16.83
CA VAL A 148 2.76 0.24 -17.84
C VAL A 148 3.59 -0.94 -17.34
N GLN A 149 4.78 -0.71 -16.79
CA GLN A 149 5.59 -1.77 -16.18
C GLN A 149 4.86 -2.44 -15.00
N ALA A 150 4.09 -1.69 -14.20
CA ALA A 150 3.28 -2.25 -13.12
C ALA A 150 2.19 -3.20 -13.67
N VAL A 151 1.48 -2.84 -14.75
CA VAL A 151 0.52 -3.71 -15.43
C VAL A 151 1.18 -5.02 -15.84
N ILE A 152 2.33 -4.96 -16.52
CA ILE A 152 3.08 -6.14 -16.99
C ILE A 152 3.53 -6.99 -15.79
N ARG A 153 4.13 -6.37 -14.78
CA ARG A 153 4.67 -7.07 -13.60
C ARG A 153 3.58 -7.75 -12.78
N ILE A 154 2.47 -7.06 -12.53
CA ILE A 154 1.36 -7.63 -11.75
C ILE A 154 0.62 -8.65 -12.60
N GLY A 155 0.38 -8.35 -13.89
CA GLY A 155 -0.27 -9.24 -14.83
C GLY A 155 0.45 -10.58 -14.97
N SER A 156 1.76 -10.58 -15.16
CA SER A 156 2.57 -11.81 -15.29
C SER A 156 2.49 -12.71 -14.03
N ARG A 157 2.22 -12.14 -12.85
CA ARG A 157 2.09 -12.89 -11.60
C ARG A 157 0.66 -13.33 -11.31
N ALA A 158 -0.32 -12.50 -11.66
CA ALA A 158 -1.73 -12.71 -11.34
C ALA A 158 -2.48 -13.56 -12.38
N LEU A 159 -2.18 -13.37 -13.67
CA LEU A 159 -2.90 -14.01 -14.78
C LEU A 159 -2.34 -15.40 -15.13
N ARG A 160 -2.44 -16.33 -14.20
CA ARG A 160 -1.82 -17.66 -14.32
C ARG A 160 -2.62 -18.67 -15.16
N ASN A 161 -3.88 -18.40 -15.42
CA ASN A 161 -4.77 -19.27 -16.18
C ASN A 161 -5.89 -18.45 -16.85
N ASN A 162 -6.62 -19.07 -17.77
CA ASN A 162 -7.66 -18.42 -18.55
C ASN A 162 -8.80 -17.84 -17.69
N VAL A 163 -9.09 -18.41 -16.53
CA VAL A 163 -10.11 -17.89 -15.61
C VAL A 163 -9.67 -16.56 -15.01
N MET A 164 -8.39 -16.45 -14.60
CA MET A 164 -7.84 -15.19 -14.09
C MET A 164 -7.78 -14.13 -15.19
N VAL A 165 -7.46 -14.52 -16.44
CA VAL A 165 -7.51 -13.61 -17.59
C VAL A 165 -8.94 -13.14 -17.85
N ALA A 166 -9.93 -14.03 -17.78
CA ALA A 166 -11.34 -13.67 -17.93
C ALA A 166 -11.84 -12.71 -16.84
N ILE A 167 -11.41 -12.92 -15.58
CA ILE A 167 -11.73 -12.02 -14.46
C ILE A 167 -11.11 -10.63 -14.70
N ALA A 168 -9.85 -10.56 -15.13
CA ALA A 168 -9.19 -9.30 -15.45
C ALA A 168 -9.89 -8.56 -16.61
N ALA A 169 -10.23 -9.27 -17.68
CA ALA A 169 -10.98 -8.71 -18.81
C ALA A 169 -12.37 -8.22 -18.40
N ALA A 170 -13.10 -8.98 -17.58
CA ALA A 170 -14.41 -8.59 -17.07
C ALA A 170 -14.29 -7.33 -16.19
N ALA A 171 -13.28 -7.25 -15.31
CA ALA A 171 -13.01 -6.08 -14.47
C ALA A 171 -12.67 -4.85 -15.33
N PHE A 172 -11.84 -5.02 -16.37
CA PHE A 172 -11.52 -3.94 -17.31
C PHE A 172 -12.78 -3.44 -18.03
N ILE A 173 -13.60 -4.34 -18.57
CA ILE A 173 -14.86 -3.98 -19.23
C ILE A 173 -15.80 -3.26 -18.27
N ALA A 174 -15.92 -3.77 -17.04
CA ALA A 174 -16.79 -3.20 -16.02
C ALA A 174 -16.38 -1.76 -15.65
N ILE A 175 -15.09 -1.47 -15.48
CA ILE A 175 -14.64 -0.12 -15.11
C ILE A 175 -14.57 0.81 -16.33
N PHE A 176 -14.04 0.35 -17.46
CA PHE A 176 -13.78 1.18 -18.63
C PHE A 176 -15.06 1.53 -19.41
N PHE A 177 -15.94 0.56 -19.66
CA PHE A 177 -17.13 0.76 -20.45
C PHE A 177 -18.40 1.01 -19.64
N LEU A 178 -18.54 0.37 -18.46
CA LEU A 178 -19.75 0.45 -17.64
C LEU A 178 -19.60 1.41 -16.46
N HIS A 179 -18.42 1.97 -16.24
CA HIS A 179 -18.11 2.89 -15.14
C HIS A 179 -18.51 2.33 -13.75
N MET A 180 -18.40 1.01 -13.58
CA MET A 180 -18.74 0.37 -12.31
C MET A 180 -17.78 0.83 -11.21
N PRO A 181 -18.29 1.16 -10.02
CA PRO A 181 -17.42 1.54 -8.89
C PRO A 181 -16.44 0.43 -8.53
N PHE A 182 -15.17 0.79 -8.37
CA PHE A 182 -14.07 -0.14 -8.02
C PHE A 182 -14.42 -1.08 -6.84
N PRO A 183 -15.04 -0.60 -5.74
CA PRO A 183 -15.40 -1.49 -4.62
C PRO A 183 -16.32 -2.66 -5.02
N LEU A 184 -17.22 -2.44 -5.97
CA LEU A 184 -18.12 -3.50 -6.46
C LEU A 184 -17.35 -4.54 -7.28
N ILE A 185 -16.37 -4.11 -8.08
CA ILE A 185 -15.51 -5.00 -8.87
C ILE A 185 -14.68 -5.90 -7.94
N VAL A 186 -14.08 -5.30 -6.90
CA VAL A 186 -13.32 -6.04 -5.87
C VAL A 186 -14.20 -7.03 -5.13
N LEU A 187 -15.39 -6.61 -4.71
CA LEU A 187 -16.35 -7.47 -4.02
C LEU A 187 -16.80 -8.66 -4.89
N ALA A 188 -17.17 -8.39 -6.15
CA ALA A 188 -17.60 -9.43 -7.08
C ALA A 188 -16.48 -10.44 -7.37
N ALA A 189 -15.26 -9.95 -7.61
CA ALA A 189 -14.09 -10.80 -7.81
C ALA A 189 -13.78 -11.63 -6.54
N GLY A 190 -13.84 -11.00 -5.36
CA GLY A 190 -13.66 -11.66 -4.06
C GLY A 190 -14.65 -12.79 -3.83
N ILE A 191 -15.93 -12.54 -4.09
CA ILE A 191 -16.99 -13.55 -3.98
C ILE A 191 -16.76 -14.69 -4.98
N ALA A 192 -16.48 -14.37 -6.25
CA ALA A 192 -16.21 -15.38 -7.28
C ALA A 192 -15.02 -16.27 -6.91
N GLY A 193 -13.93 -15.64 -6.44
CA GLY A 193 -12.74 -16.34 -5.99
C GLY A 193 -12.95 -17.18 -4.73
N PHE A 194 -13.73 -16.66 -3.74
CA PHE A 194 -14.07 -17.37 -2.52
C PHE A 194 -14.90 -18.62 -2.83
N VAL A 195 -15.93 -18.47 -3.65
CA VAL A 195 -16.79 -19.57 -4.10
C VAL A 195 -15.96 -20.60 -4.88
N GLY A 196 -15.18 -20.17 -5.86
CA GLY A 196 -14.28 -21.04 -6.63
C GLY A 196 -13.29 -21.81 -5.77
N GLY A 197 -12.68 -21.14 -4.78
CA GLY A 197 -11.78 -21.77 -3.80
C GLY A 197 -12.51 -22.75 -2.88
N ARG A 198 -13.73 -22.42 -2.41
CA ARG A 198 -14.56 -23.27 -1.55
C ARG A 198 -15.00 -24.56 -2.24
N PHE A 199 -15.27 -24.50 -3.54
CA PHE A 199 -15.57 -25.67 -4.37
C PHE A 199 -14.30 -26.38 -4.90
N GLY A 200 -13.12 -25.93 -4.53
CA GLY A 200 -11.86 -26.58 -4.89
C GLY A 200 -11.50 -26.53 -6.36
N LEU A 201 -12.08 -25.56 -7.11
CA LEU A 201 -11.80 -25.40 -8.54
C LEU A 201 -10.30 -25.13 -8.76
N ALA A 202 -9.68 -25.90 -9.66
CA ALA A 202 -8.23 -25.86 -9.93
C ALA A 202 -7.73 -24.45 -10.32
N ALA A 203 -8.55 -23.66 -11.00
CA ALA A 203 -8.22 -22.31 -11.42
C ALA A 203 -7.98 -21.33 -10.25
N PHE A 204 -8.55 -21.57 -9.07
CA PHE A 204 -8.41 -20.75 -7.87
C PHE A 204 -7.42 -21.33 -6.85
N ARG A 205 -6.80 -22.48 -7.14
CA ARG A 205 -5.75 -23.02 -6.30
C ARG A 205 -4.49 -22.18 -6.49
N THR A 206 -4.08 -21.46 -5.46
CA THR A 206 -2.83 -20.72 -5.46
C THR A 206 -1.66 -21.69 -5.39
N GLY A 207 -0.92 -21.79 -6.45
CA GLY A 207 0.38 -22.43 -6.42
C GLY A 207 1.34 -21.54 -5.62
N GLY A 208 1.65 -21.96 -4.41
CA GLY A 208 2.72 -21.46 -3.56
C GLY A 208 2.90 -19.94 -3.44
N GLY A 209 2.93 -19.46 -2.18
CA GLY A 209 3.42 -18.12 -1.85
C GLY A 209 4.82 -17.84 -2.41
N HIS A 210 5.36 -16.67 -2.16
CA HIS A 210 6.72 -16.30 -2.53
C HIS A 210 7.68 -17.43 -2.15
N LYS A 211 8.36 -18.01 -3.17
CA LYS A 211 9.39 -19.00 -2.92
C LYS A 211 10.62 -18.26 -2.39
N ALA A 212 11.24 -18.84 -1.36
CA ALA A 212 12.57 -18.41 -0.93
C ALA A 212 13.51 -18.44 -2.16
N GLY A 213 14.39 -17.44 -2.25
CA GLY A 213 15.44 -17.41 -3.27
C GLY A 213 16.32 -18.66 -3.20
N SER A 214 17.03 -18.99 -4.25
CA SER A 214 17.93 -20.16 -4.34
C SER A 214 19.23 -20.04 -3.52
N GLY A 215 19.34 -19.08 -2.61
CA GLY A 215 20.50 -18.85 -1.73
C GLY A 215 20.40 -19.59 -0.37
N PRO A 216 21.45 -19.52 0.46
CA PRO A 216 21.40 -20.04 1.83
C PRO A 216 20.32 -19.27 2.61
N VAL A 217 19.30 -20.00 3.06
CA VAL A 217 18.12 -19.46 3.74
C VAL A 217 18.38 -19.42 5.23
N LEU A 218 18.24 -18.23 5.85
CA LEU A 218 18.30 -18.09 7.30
C LEU A 218 17.13 -18.85 7.94
N SER A 219 17.42 -19.87 8.72
CA SER A 219 16.41 -20.62 9.48
C SER A 219 15.86 -19.77 10.64
N ASP A 220 14.60 -20.06 11.07
CA ASP A 220 14.03 -19.37 12.22
C ASP A 220 14.83 -19.63 13.50
N ALA A 221 15.42 -20.83 13.66
CA ALA A 221 16.28 -21.21 14.79
C ALA A 221 17.54 -20.33 14.92
N GLU A 222 18.12 -19.92 13.79
CA GLU A 222 19.34 -19.09 13.74
C GLU A 222 19.05 -17.59 13.86
N SER A 223 17.78 -17.19 13.87
CA SER A 223 17.37 -15.79 13.99
C SER A 223 17.33 -15.33 15.45
N ALA A 224 17.42 -14.02 15.68
CA ALA A 224 17.34 -13.43 17.02
C ALA A 224 16.01 -13.77 17.72
N LEU A 225 14.90 -13.86 16.99
CA LEU A 225 13.59 -14.21 17.53
C LEU A 225 13.45 -15.71 17.85
N GLY A 226 14.25 -16.56 17.19
CA GLY A 226 14.19 -18.03 17.35
C GLY A 226 12.92 -18.65 16.75
N GLU A 227 12.71 -19.95 16.96
CA GLU A 227 11.52 -20.67 16.47
C GLU A 227 10.26 -20.40 17.28
N GLY A 228 10.41 -19.96 18.53
CA GLY A 228 9.29 -19.74 19.46
C GLY A 228 8.37 -18.59 19.05
N ILE A 229 7.09 -18.72 19.40
CA ILE A 229 6.14 -17.60 19.31
C ILE A 229 6.27 -16.80 20.61
N PRO A 230 6.62 -15.50 20.55
CA PRO A 230 6.70 -14.65 21.73
C PRO A 230 5.40 -14.70 22.56
N ALA A 231 5.50 -14.68 23.88
CA ALA A 231 4.33 -14.81 24.77
C ALA A 231 3.22 -13.81 24.45
N HIS A 232 3.59 -12.57 24.09
CA HIS A 232 2.64 -11.52 23.73
C HIS A 232 1.98 -11.74 22.34
N ALA A 233 2.56 -12.58 21.48
CA ALA A 233 2.04 -12.90 20.14
C ALA A 233 1.12 -14.12 20.16
N ARG A 234 0.94 -14.76 21.31
CA ARG A 234 -0.06 -15.84 21.48
C ARG A 234 -1.48 -15.27 21.37
N PRO A 235 -2.45 -16.06 20.85
CA PRO A 235 -3.83 -15.60 20.72
C PRO A 235 -4.40 -15.08 22.04
N ASN A 236 -4.78 -13.79 22.05
CA ASN A 236 -5.40 -13.12 23.18
C ASN A 236 -6.57 -12.25 22.69
N LEU A 237 -7.77 -12.81 22.72
CA LEU A 237 -8.97 -12.15 22.21
C LEU A 237 -9.26 -10.83 22.95
N ALA A 238 -9.07 -10.79 24.27
CA ALA A 238 -9.37 -9.60 25.05
C ALA A 238 -8.44 -8.43 24.68
N TRP A 239 -7.14 -8.71 24.48
CA TRP A 239 -6.19 -7.71 24.00
C TRP A 239 -6.53 -7.25 22.57
N SER A 240 -6.81 -8.19 21.65
CA SER A 240 -7.18 -7.87 20.26
C SER A 240 -8.43 -7.00 20.21
N LEU A 241 -9.47 -7.31 20.97
CA LEU A 241 -10.71 -6.51 21.00
C LEU A 241 -10.49 -5.11 21.60
N ARG A 242 -9.74 -4.98 22.68
CA ARG A 242 -9.43 -3.67 23.28
C ARG A 242 -8.63 -2.79 22.32
N MET A 243 -7.60 -3.37 21.69
CA MET A 243 -6.77 -2.65 20.73
C MET A 243 -7.58 -2.25 19.49
N SER A 244 -8.41 -3.17 18.97
CA SER A 244 -9.29 -2.90 17.84
C SER A 244 -10.31 -1.81 18.16
N ALA A 245 -10.92 -1.84 19.33
CA ALA A 245 -11.87 -0.81 19.76
C ALA A 245 -11.19 0.57 19.86
N ALA A 246 -9.98 0.63 20.43
CA ALA A 246 -9.21 1.87 20.51
C ALA A 246 -8.85 2.43 19.12
N LEU A 247 -8.38 1.56 18.21
CA LEU A 247 -8.02 1.96 16.83
C LEU A 247 -9.26 2.31 15.98
N LEU A 248 -10.38 1.61 16.16
CA LEU A 248 -11.66 1.99 15.55
C LEU A 248 -12.13 3.36 16.03
N ALA A 249 -12.07 3.61 17.33
CA ALA A 249 -12.41 4.92 17.87
C ALA A 249 -11.46 6.01 17.31
N LEU A 250 -10.16 5.74 17.29
CA LEU A 250 -9.13 6.64 16.76
C LEU A 250 -9.35 6.95 15.28
N TRP A 251 -9.83 5.99 14.50
CA TRP A 251 -10.14 6.14 13.09
C TRP A 251 -11.46 6.88 12.85
N LEU A 252 -12.54 6.45 13.53
CA LEU A 252 -13.90 6.87 13.20
C LEU A 252 -14.35 8.12 13.99
N ALA A 253 -13.81 8.37 15.20
CA ALA A 253 -14.22 9.53 16.00
C ALA A 253 -13.92 10.87 15.31
N PRO A 254 -12.74 11.11 14.70
CA PRO A 254 -12.50 12.34 13.94
C PRO A 254 -13.52 12.53 12.80
N LEU A 255 -13.90 11.46 12.11
CA LEU A 255 -14.91 11.52 11.05
C LEU A 255 -16.30 11.87 11.58
N ALA A 256 -16.69 11.27 12.69
CA ALA A 256 -17.95 11.57 13.34
C ALA A 256 -18.01 13.04 13.79
N VAL A 257 -16.92 13.56 14.36
CA VAL A 257 -16.79 14.98 14.74
C VAL A 257 -16.89 15.88 13.50
N LEU A 258 -16.16 15.59 12.42
CA LEU A 258 -16.21 16.37 11.19
C LEU A 258 -17.63 16.38 10.60
N TYR A 259 -18.28 15.22 10.52
CA TYR A 259 -19.64 15.11 10.01
C TYR A 259 -20.65 15.90 10.87
N ALA A 260 -20.55 15.80 12.19
CA ALA A 260 -21.44 16.46 13.12
C ALA A 260 -21.26 18.00 13.15
N THR A 261 -20.01 18.48 12.92
CA THR A 261 -19.70 19.91 13.02
C THR A 261 -19.82 20.65 11.68
N PHE A 262 -19.42 20.01 10.59
CA PHE A 262 -19.31 20.65 9.27
C PHE A 262 -20.31 20.09 8.23
N GLY A 263 -21.03 19.02 8.56
CA GLY A 263 -21.97 18.37 7.66
C GLY A 263 -21.31 17.48 6.61
N ALA A 264 -22.15 16.87 5.75
CA ALA A 264 -21.72 15.94 4.71
C ALA A 264 -20.99 16.64 3.54
N ASP A 265 -21.35 17.89 3.25
CA ASP A 265 -20.86 18.62 2.06
C ASP A 265 -19.50 19.29 2.28
N SER A 266 -18.99 19.31 3.51
CA SER A 266 -17.66 19.84 3.80
C SER A 266 -16.58 19.00 3.13
N VAL A 267 -15.62 19.66 2.48
CA VAL A 267 -14.46 19.02 1.83
C VAL A 267 -13.71 18.08 2.81
N PHE A 268 -13.57 18.45 4.08
CA PHE A 268 -12.92 17.61 5.09
C PHE A 268 -13.71 16.33 5.39
N THR A 269 -15.05 16.45 5.47
CA THR A 269 -15.91 15.28 5.67
C THR A 269 -15.85 14.35 4.46
N GLN A 270 -15.94 14.90 3.25
CA GLN A 270 -15.86 14.15 2.00
C GLN A 270 -14.51 13.42 1.87
N ILE A 271 -13.39 14.13 2.11
CA ILE A 271 -12.03 13.56 2.11
C ILE A 271 -11.94 12.42 3.13
N GLY A 272 -12.35 12.68 4.36
CA GLY A 272 -12.28 11.70 5.44
C GLY A 272 -13.07 10.43 5.14
N LEU A 273 -14.31 10.56 4.69
CA LEU A 273 -15.19 9.43 4.34
C LEU A 273 -14.71 8.68 3.09
N PHE A 274 -14.30 9.41 2.06
CA PHE A 274 -13.81 8.80 0.82
C PHE A 274 -12.56 7.97 1.05
N PHE A 275 -11.52 8.53 1.68
CA PHE A 275 -10.28 7.80 1.93
C PHE A 275 -10.42 6.71 3.00
N SER A 276 -11.33 6.86 3.95
CA SER A 276 -11.71 5.75 4.86
C SER A 276 -12.32 4.57 4.11
N LYS A 277 -13.21 4.84 3.15
CA LYS A 277 -13.75 3.80 2.27
C LYS A 277 -12.64 3.14 1.45
N MET A 278 -11.71 3.94 0.92
CA MET A 278 -10.56 3.42 0.16
C MET A 278 -9.66 2.53 1.01
N ALA A 279 -9.41 2.89 2.27
CA ALA A 279 -8.59 2.08 3.18
C ALA A 279 -9.14 0.66 3.41
N VAL A 280 -10.47 0.48 3.31
CA VAL A 280 -11.13 -0.83 3.45
C VAL A 280 -11.10 -1.65 2.16
N VAL A 281 -11.12 -1.00 0.99
CA VAL A 281 -11.24 -1.69 -0.31
C VAL A 281 -9.91 -1.78 -1.09
N THR A 282 -8.80 -1.31 -0.50
CA THR A 282 -7.47 -1.38 -1.11
C THR A 282 -6.89 -2.78 -0.96
N PHE A 283 -7.15 -3.65 -1.90
CA PHE A 283 -6.54 -4.99 -2.01
C PHE A 283 -5.69 -5.11 -3.26
N GLY A 284 -4.64 -5.91 -3.21
CA GLY A 284 -3.80 -6.22 -4.38
C GLY A 284 -2.86 -5.10 -4.82
N GLY A 285 -2.53 -4.18 -3.92
CA GLY A 285 -1.57 -3.11 -4.16
C GLY A 285 -2.19 -1.73 -4.42
N ALA A 286 -1.38 -0.69 -4.25
CA ALA A 286 -1.84 0.70 -4.32
C ALA A 286 -2.39 1.11 -5.69
N TYR A 287 -1.82 0.62 -6.79
CA TYR A 287 -2.19 1.07 -8.13
C TYR A 287 -3.67 0.89 -8.48
N ALA A 288 -4.30 -0.19 -8.01
CA ALA A 288 -5.70 -0.44 -8.30
C ALA A 288 -6.63 0.60 -7.70
N VAL A 289 -6.42 0.91 -6.42
CA VAL A 289 -7.23 1.93 -5.74
C VAL A 289 -6.94 3.31 -6.29
N LEU A 290 -5.71 3.58 -6.72
CA LEU A 290 -5.32 4.87 -7.29
C LEU A 290 -6.03 5.16 -8.63
N ALA A 291 -6.38 4.13 -9.40
CA ALA A 291 -7.23 4.27 -10.57
C ALA A 291 -8.58 4.90 -10.22
N TYR A 292 -9.21 4.35 -9.21
CA TYR A 292 -10.51 4.82 -8.74
C TYR A 292 -10.39 6.20 -8.06
N VAL A 293 -9.35 6.41 -7.26
CA VAL A 293 -9.08 7.73 -6.65
C VAL A 293 -8.89 8.81 -7.72
N ALA A 294 -8.14 8.52 -8.80
CA ALA A 294 -7.93 9.45 -9.90
C ALA A 294 -9.26 9.84 -10.57
N GLN A 295 -10.09 8.85 -10.87
CA GLN A 295 -11.39 9.06 -11.48
C GLN A 295 -12.31 9.89 -10.59
N GLU A 296 -12.47 9.53 -9.33
CA GLU A 296 -13.35 10.24 -8.38
C GLU A 296 -12.85 11.64 -8.08
N ALA A 297 -11.55 11.81 -7.83
CA ALA A 297 -10.96 13.10 -7.51
C ALA A 297 -11.07 14.10 -8.65
N VAL A 298 -11.04 13.65 -9.92
CA VAL A 298 -11.16 14.52 -11.10
C VAL A 298 -12.61 14.70 -11.54
N GLN A 299 -13.38 13.60 -11.66
CA GLN A 299 -14.69 13.63 -12.32
C GLN A 299 -15.85 13.91 -11.38
N HIS A 300 -15.75 13.44 -10.12
CA HIS A 300 -16.84 13.55 -9.16
C HIS A 300 -16.64 14.70 -8.18
N PHE A 301 -15.50 14.75 -7.51
CA PHE A 301 -15.23 15.74 -6.47
C PHE A 301 -14.59 17.03 -7.00
N GLY A 302 -13.93 17.01 -8.16
CA GLY A 302 -13.20 18.16 -8.70
C GLY A 302 -11.97 18.58 -7.86
N TRP A 303 -11.47 17.69 -6.99
CA TRP A 303 -10.29 17.99 -6.17
C TRP A 303 -9.02 18.14 -7.00
N LEU A 304 -8.92 17.40 -8.12
CA LEU A 304 -7.80 17.47 -9.06
C LEU A 304 -8.26 17.86 -10.45
N LYS A 305 -7.39 18.56 -11.17
CA LYS A 305 -7.50 18.74 -12.63
C LYS A 305 -7.05 17.47 -13.35
N PRO A 306 -7.52 17.22 -14.59
CA PRO A 306 -6.98 16.15 -15.42
C PRO A 306 -5.44 16.24 -15.51
N GLY A 307 -4.76 15.14 -15.31
CA GLY A 307 -3.29 15.06 -15.34
C GLY A 307 -2.57 15.36 -14.02
N GLU A 308 -3.20 16.01 -13.04
CA GLU A 308 -2.54 16.27 -11.73
C GLU A 308 -2.36 15.02 -10.88
N MET A 309 -3.20 14.02 -11.10
CA MET A 309 -2.98 12.71 -10.44
C MET A 309 -1.66 12.07 -10.85
N LEU A 310 -1.22 12.31 -12.08
CA LEU A 310 0.10 11.85 -12.55
C LEU A 310 1.24 12.61 -11.87
N ASP A 311 1.08 13.91 -11.62
CA ASP A 311 2.06 14.69 -10.86
C ASP A 311 2.19 14.12 -9.44
N GLY A 312 1.06 13.87 -8.78
CA GLY A 312 1.02 13.26 -7.45
C GLY A 312 1.63 11.85 -7.41
N LEU A 313 1.34 11.03 -8.43
CA LEU A 313 1.89 9.68 -8.54
C LEU A 313 3.41 9.74 -8.77
N GLY A 314 3.88 10.67 -9.59
CA GLY A 314 5.29 10.93 -9.78
C GLY A 314 6.02 11.33 -8.51
N MET A 315 5.41 12.20 -7.70
CA MET A 315 5.94 12.53 -6.38
C MET A 315 6.08 11.28 -5.51
N ALA A 316 5.05 10.42 -5.48
CA ALA A 316 5.05 9.22 -4.64
C ALA A 316 6.06 8.14 -5.10
N GLU A 317 6.30 8.02 -6.42
CA GLU A 317 7.31 7.09 -6.96
C GLU A 317 8.75 7.54 -6.69
N THR A 318 8.99 8.83 -6.58
CA THR A 318 10.32 9.42 -6.41
C THR A 318 10.66 9.71 -4.95
N THR A 319 9.72 9.55 -4.04
CA THR A 319 9.91 9.78 -2.60
C THR A 319 9.96 8.46 -1.81
N PRO A 320 10.60 8.43 -0.63
CA PRO A 320 10.55 7.27 0.24
C PRO A 320 9.15 7.10 0.84
N GLY A 321 8.77 5.87 1.19
CA GLY A 321 7.49 5.57 1.83
C GLY A 321 6.47 4.91 0.92
N PRO A 322 5.30 4.52 1.45
CA PRO A 322 4.29 3.79 0.69
C PRO A 322 3.77 4.56 -0.51
N LEU A 323 3.66 3.91 -1.67
CA LEU A 323 3.14 4.53 -2.90
C LEU A 323 1.75 5.16 -2.72
N ILE A 324 0.92 4.57 -1.85
CA ILE A 324 -0.41 5.10 -1.52
C ILE A 324 -0.36 6.52 -0.93
N MET A 325 0.82 7.02 -0.50
CA MET A 325 0.98 8.40 -0.01
C MET A 325 0.55 9.47 -1.02
N VAL A 326 0.42 9.13 -2.30
CA VAL A 326 -0.18 10.05 -3.29
C VAL A 326 -1.58 10.53 -2.89
N VAL A 327 -2.35 9.76 -2.11
CA VAL A 327 -3.68 10.20 -1.64
C VAL A 327 -3.61 11.42 -0.72
N GLN A 328 -2.48 11.61 -0.04
CA GLN A 328 -2.21 12.81 0.75
C GLN A 328 -2.16 14.06 -0.13
N PHE A 329 -1.50 13.98 -1.30
CA PHE A 329 -1.51 15.07 -2.29
C PHE A 329 -2.92 15.35 -2.79
N VAL A 330 -3.72 14.30 -3.05
CA VAL A 330 -5.12 14.47 -3.49
C VAL A 330 -5.93 15.22 -2.44
N GLY A 331 -5.86 14.80 -1.18
CA GLY A 331 -6.56 15.49 -0.08
C GLY A 331 -6.05 16.91 0.14
N PHE A 332 -4.72 17.13 0.05
CA PHE A 332 -4.12 18.46 0.11
C PHE A 332 -4.69 19.38 -0.95
N MET A 333 -4.71 18.96 -2.23
CA MET A 333 -5.21 19.79 -3.34
C MET A 333 -6.72 20.01 -3.27
N GLY A 334 -7.48 19.02 -2.80
CA GLY A 334 -8.93 19.17 -2.58
C GLY A 334 -9.25 20.31 -1.64
N ALA A 335 -8.65 20.31 -0.45
CA ALA A 335 -8.87 21.37 0.53
C ALA A 335 -8.15 22.69 0.20
N TYR A 336 -7.06 22.65 -0.57
CA TYR A 336 -6.42 23.86 -1.08
C TYR A 336 -7.37 24.67 -1.99
N ARG A 337 -8.19 23.98 -2.80
CA ARG A 337 -9.14 24.58 -3.73
C ARG A 337 -10.47 24.97 -3.10
N ASP A 338 -10.87 24.22 -2.08
CA ASP A 338 -12.08 24.48 -1.29
C ASP A 338 -11.74 24.57 0.20
N PRO A 339 -11.08 25.68 0.63
CA PRO A 339 -10.61 25.83 2.00
C PRO A 339 -11.71 26.20 3.00
N GLY A 340 -12.93 26.50 2.54
CA GLY A 340 -13.99 27.07 3.37
C GLY A 340 -13.55 28.40 3.98
N ALA A 341 -13.66 28.52 5.30
CA ALA A 341 -13.27 29.73 6.04
C ALA A 341 -11.78 29.79 6.40
N LEU A 342 -11.01 28.74 6.10
CA LEU A 342 -9.59 28.62 6.50
C LEU A 342 -8.66 29.26 5.44
N ASN A 343 -7.44 29.58 5.87
CA ASN A 343 -6.38 29.86 4.90
C ASN A 343 -6.13 28.59 4.03
N PRO A 344 -6.02 28.75 2.69
CA PRO A 344 -5.89 27.60 1.77
C PRO A 344 -4.75 26.63 2.13
N MET A 345 -3.58 27.14 2.51
CA MET A 345 -2.44 26.29 2.89
C MET A 345 -2.68 25.56 4.22
N LEU A 346 -3.35 26.21 5.17
CA LEU A 346 -3.73 25.56 6.44
C LEU A 346 -4.76 24.46 6.20
N ALA A 347 -5.81 24.76 5.42
CA ALA A 347 -6.83 23.79 5.04
C ALA A 347 -6.21 22.56 4.34
N ALA A 348 -5.34 22.80 3.37
CA ALA A 348 -4.61 21.77 2.64
C ALA A 348 -3.75 20.90 3.57
N THR A 349 -3.04 21.50 4.52
CA THR A 349 -2.22 20.78 5.50
C THR A 349 -3.06 19.90 6.41
N LEU A 350 -4.17 20.43 6.92
CA LEU A 350 -5.09 19.65 7.76
C LEU A 350 -5.72 18.49 6.99
N ALA A 351 -6.08 18.71 5.72
CA ALA A 351 -6.60 17.65 4.86
C ALA A 351 -5.54 16.58 4.53
N ALA A 352 -4.29 16.97 4.32
CA ALA A 352 -3.18 16.04 4.14
C ALA A 352 -2.97 15.14 5.37
N ILE A 353 -3.03 15.72 6.57
CA ILE A 353 -2.97 14.98 7.84
C ILE A 353 -4.17 14.05 7.97
N LEU A 354 -5.38 14.54 7.71
CA LEU A 354 -6.62 13.75 7.77
C LEU A 354 -6.56 12.57 6.81
N THR A 355 -6.18 12.81 5.55
CA THR A 355 -6.07 11.77 4.51
C THR A 355 -5.09 10.68 4.92
N SER A 356 -3.91 11.06 5.40
CA SER A 356 -2.91 10.11 5.89
C SER A 356 -3.42 9.35 7.11
N TRP A 357 -4.11 10.03 8.03
CA TRP A 357 -4.70 9.43 9.21
C TRP A 357 -5.70 8.32 8.87
N VAL A 358 -6.72 8.65 8.06
CA VAL A 358 -7.78 7.69 7.70
C VAL A 358 -7.29 6.57 6.78
N THR A 359 -6.15 6.75 6.12
CA THR A 359 -5.53 5.72 5.28
C THR A 359 -4.71 4.74 6.11
N PHE A 360 -3.93 5.21 7.10
CA PHE A 360 -2.95 4.37 7.79
C PHE A 360 -3.41 3.85 9.15
N VAL A 361 -4.30 4.53 9.88
CA VAL A 361 -4.83 3.99 11.15
C VAL A 361 -5.53 2.63 10.98
N PRO A 362 -6.34 2.41 9.93
CA PRO A 362 -6.91 1.09 9.66
C PRO A 362 -5.87 -0.01 9.45
N CYS A 363 -4.70 0.30 8.91
CA CYS A 363 -3.64 -0.69 8.69
C CYS A 363 -3.10 -1.27 10.01
N PHE A 364 -2.96 -0.42 11.04
CA PHE A 364 -2.63 -0.89 12.40
C PHE A 364 -3.76 -1.73 12.98
N LEU A 365 -5.01 -1.33 12.73
CA LEU A 365 -6.19 -2.08 13.18
C LEU A 365 -6.19 -3.50 12.62
N TRP A 366 -5.99 -3.66 11.31
CA TRP A 366 -5.98 -4.98 10.67
C TRP A 366 -4.87 -5.86 11.21
N ILE A 367 -3.68 -5.30 11.41
CA ILE A 367 -2.55 -6.07 11.95
C ILE A 367 -2.82 -6.47 13.41
N PHE A 368 -3.16 -5.55 14.29
CA PHE A 368 -3.34 -5.90 15.70
C PHE A 368 -4.58 -6.75 15.99
N LEU A 369 -5.61 -6.66 15.14
CA LEU A 369 -6.77 -7.55 15.20
C LEU A 369 -6.39 -8.99 14.81
N GLY A 370 -5.68 -9.16 13.71
CA GLY A 370 -5.49 -10.46 13.07
C GLY A 370 -4.17 -11.14 13.37
N ALA A 371 -3.11 -10.40 13.71
CA ALA A 371 -1.78 -10.96 13.92
C ALA A 371 -1.71 -12.14 14.93
N PRO A 372 -2.42 -12.12 16.06
CA PRO A 372 -2.43 -13.27 16.98
C PRO A 372 -3.10 -14.53 16.40
N PHE A 373 -3.86 -14.40 15.31
CA PHE A 373 -4.62 -15.48 14.69
C PHE A 373 -4.09 -15.90 13.32
N ILE A 374 -2.95 -15.36 12.90
CA ILE A 374 -2.36 -15.57 11.57
C ILE A 374 -2.22 -17.05 11.20
N GLU A 375 -1.85 -17.90 12.15
CA GLU A 375 -1.70 -19.34 11.94
C GLU A 375 -3.03 -20.03 11.57
N LYS A 376 -4.17 -19.51 12.07
CA LYS A 376 -5.50 -20.05 11.77
C LYS A 376 -5.99 -19.69 10.37
N LEU A 377 -5.50 -18.57 9.82
CA LEU A 377 -5.83 -18.09 8.47
C LEU A 377 -4.99 -18.79 7.40
N ARG A 378 -3.85 -19.36 7.81
CA ARG A 378 -2.95 -20.11 6.94
C ARG A 378 -3.65 -21.36 6.41
N GLY A 379 -3.61 -21.54 5.08
CA GLY A 379 -4.18 -22.74 4.44
C GLY A 379 -5.67 -22.67 4.12
N ASN A 380 -6.35 -21.55 4.37
CA ASN A 380 -7.74 -21.38 3.93
C ASN A 380 -7.82 -21.18 2.42
N ILE A 381 -8.15 -22.25 1.70
CA ILE A 381 -8.21 -22.30 0.22
C ILE A 381 -9.24 -21.32 -0.33
N ALA A 382 -10.38 -21.12 0.36
CA ALA A 382 -11.41 -20.20 -0.09
C ALA A 382 -10.93 -18.74 -0.03
N LEU A 383 -10.26 -18.36 1.07
CA LEU A 383 -9.68 -17.02 1.22
C LEU A 383 -8.56 -16.78 0.20
N ALA A 384 -7.70 -17.76 0.00
CA ALA A 384 -6.64 -17.70 -1.00
C ALA A 384 -7.20 -17.57 -2.43
N GLY A 385 -8.31 -18.25 -2.74
CA GLY A 385 -9.03 -18.12 -4.00
C GLY A 385 -9.62 -16.72 -4.20
N ALA A 386 -10.23 -16.16 -3.14
CA ALA A 386 -10.73 -14.77 -3.15
C ALA A 386 -9.64 -13.78 -3.51
N MET A 387 -8.48 -13.87 -2.83
CA MET A 387 -7.35 -12.96 -3.07
C MET A 387 -6.76 -13.11 -4.49
N SER A 388 -6.68 -14.35 -5.01
CA SER A 388 -6.24 -14.57 -6.38
C SER A 388 -7.16 -13.91 -7.41
N ALA A 389 -8.47 -14.01 -7.23
CA ALA A 389 -9.44 -13.39 -8.11
C ALA A 389 -9.44 -11.86 -8.00
N ILE A 390 -9.33 -11.32 -6.77
CA ILE A 390 -9.18 -9.87 -6.54
C ILE A 390 -7.92 -9.36 -7.25
N THR A 391 -6.78 -10.03 -7.09
CA THR A 391 -5.52 -9.63 -7.73
C THR A 391 -5.62 -9.70 -9.25
N ALA A 392 -6.33 -10.68 -9.81
CA ALA A 392 -6.59 -10.75 -11.24
C ALA A 392 -7.48 -9.60 -11.73
N ALA A 393 -8.58 -9.28 -11.02
CA ALA A 393 -9.44 -8.14 -11.33
C ALA A 393 -8.67 -6.81 -11.29
N VAL A 394 -7.78 -6.65 -10.31
CA VAL A 394 -6.89 -5.50 -10.15
C VAL A 394 -6.04 -5.25 -11.40
N VAL A 395 -5.57 -6.30 -12.11
CA VAL A 395 -4.83 -6.12 -13.38
C VAL A 395 -5.68 -5.38 -14.40
N GLY A 396 -6.96 -5.74 -14.54
CA GLY A 396 -7.88 -5.04 -15.45
C GLY A 396 -8.10 -3.58 -15.05
N VAL A 397 -8.19 -3.31 -13.77
CA VAL A 397 -8.36 -1.94 -13.23
C VAL A 397 -7.11 -1.08 -13.46
N ILE A 398 -5.90 -1.65 -13.23
CA ILE A 398 -4.64 -0.92 -13.49
C ILE A 398 -4.46 -0.67 -15.00
N LEU A 399 -4.88 -1.60 -15.85
CA LEU A 399 -4.86 -1.40 -17.29
C LEU A 399 -5.76 -0.21 -17.70
N ASN A 400 -6.95 -0.09 -17.11
CA ASN A 400 -7.81 1.08 -17.29
C ASN A 400 -7.09 2.38 -16.88
N LEU A 401 -6.41 2.38 -15.74
CA LEU A 401 -5.61 3.52 -15.28
C LEU A 401 -4.49 3.87 -16.25
N ALA A 402 -3.76 2.87 -16.74
CA ALA A 402 -2.68 3.08 -17.70
C ALA A 402 -3.18 3.72 -19.00
N ILE A 403 -4.32 3.27 -19.51
CA ILE A 403 -4.96 3.86 -20.69
C ILE A 403 -5.40 5.30 -20.41
N TRP A 404 -6.07 5.54 -19.29
CA TRP A 404 -6.51 6.88 -18.91
C TRP A 404 -5.32 7.86 -18.77
N PHE A 405 -4.23 7.42 -18.12
CA PHE A 405 -3.00 8.20 -18.02
C PHE A 405 -2.34 8.44 -19.37
N ALA A 406 -2.29 7.42 -20.25
CA ALA A 406 -1.75 7.58 -21.58
C ALA A 406 -2.51 8.65 -22.37
N LEU A 407 -3.84 8.60 -22.34
CA LEU A 407 -4.68 9.61 -22.99
C LEU A 407 -4.39 11.03 -22.51
N HIS A 408 -4.35 11.24 -21.20
CA HIS A 408 -4.18 12.60 -20.60
C HIS A 408 -2.71 13.06 -20.53
N THR A 409 -1.73 12.21 -20.84
CA THR A 409 -0.31 12.58 -20.93
C THR A 409 0.11 12.86 -22.36
N LEU A 410 -0.32 11.97 -23.27
CA LEU A 410 0.14 12.01 -24.66
C LEU A 410 -0.69 12.95 -25.55
N PHE A 411 -1.89 13.33 -25.10
CA PHE A 411 -2.80 14.21 -25.83
C PHE A 411 -3.25 15.37 -24.92
N ALA A 412 -3.23 16.59 -25.45
CA ALA A 412 -3.70 17.78 -24.75
C ALA A 412 -5.22 17.84 -24.63
N GLU A 413 -5.93 17.22 -25.60
CA GLU A 413 -7.40 17.20 -25.64
C GLU A 413 -7.91 15.77 -25.80
N VAL A 414 -8.90 15.42 -24.97
CA VAL A 414 -9.61 14.14 -25.00
C VAL A 414 -11.10 14.43 -25.09
N ALA A 415 -11.73 13.90 -26.13
CA ALA A 415 -13.17 14.06 -26.37
C ALA A 415 -13.94 12.86 -25.81
N THR A 416 -14.97 13.10 -25.01
CA THR A 416 -15.87 12.05 -24.53
C THR A 416 -17.02 11.84 -25.50
N VAL A 417 -17.06 10.66 -26.14
CA VAL A 417 -18.13 10.24 -27.06
C VAL A 417 -19.10 9.32 -26.34
N ARG A 418 -20.39 9.58 -26.50
CA ARG A 418 -21.47 8.72 -25.95
C ARG A 418 -22.10 7.89 -27.06
N LEU A 419 -22.00 6.58 -26.96
CA LEU A 419 -22.58 5.60 -27.88
C LEU A 419 -23.50 4.64 -27.10
N GLY A 420 -24.82 4.76 -27.29
CA GLY A 420 -25.77 3.80 -26.73
C GLY A 420 -25.66 3.56 -25.21
N GLY A 421 -25.37 4.61 -24.42
CA GLY A 421 -25.18 4.50 -22.95
C GLY A 421 -23.74 4.25 -22.51
N LEU A 422 -22.81 3.94 -23.41
CA LEU A 422 -21.37 3.85 -23.14
C LEU A 422 -20.72 5.22 -23.29
N ARG A 423 -19.75 5.51 -22.42
CA ARG A 423 -18.91 6.71 -22.52
C ARG A 423 -17.50 6.26 -22.88
N LEU A 424 -16.97 6.83 -23.96
CA LEU A 424 -15.62 6.53 -24.44
C LEU A 424 -14.82 7.81 -24.55
N ASP A 425 -13.70 7.86 -23.88
CA ASP A 425 -12.73 8.92 -24.00
C ASP A 425 -11.81 8.65 -25.20
N ILE A 426 -11.92 9.49 -26.23
CA ILE A 426 -11.17 9.35 -27.49
C ILE A 426 -10.18 10.49 -27.60
N PRO A 427 -8.89 10.25 -27.87
CA PRO A 427 -7.91 11.31 -28.02
C PRO A 427 -8.16 12.11 -29.32
N VAL A 428 -8.03 13.41 -29.24
CA VAL A 428 -7.99 14.27 -30.42
C VAL A 428 -6.58 14.19 -31.00
N LEU A 429 -6.41 13.42 -32.09
CA LEU A 429 -5.08 13.09 -32.65
C LEU A 429 -4.22 14.34 -32.94
N GLN A 430 -4.84 15.45 -33.33
CA GLN A 430 -4.16 16.71 -33.60
C GLN A 430 -3.58 17.38 -32.34
N SER A 431 -4.06 16.98 -31.17
CA SER A 431 -3.58 17.48 -29.86
C SER A 431 -2.45 16.66 -29.28
N ALA A 432 -1.84 15.75 -30.05
CA ALA A 432 -0.71 14.95 -29.61
C ALA A 432 0.46 15.80 -29.11
N VAL A 433 1.07 15.41 -28.00
CA VAL A 433 2.21 16.09 -27.36
C VAL A 433 3.50 15.33 -27.65
N PRO A 434 4.27 15.69 -28.71
CA PRO A 434 5.44 14.91 -29.14
C PRO A 434 6.53 14.77 -28.06
N ALA A 435 6.71 15.81 -27.25
CA ALA A 435 7.69 15.79 -26.17
C ALA A 435 7.32 14.75 -25.09
N ALA A 436 6.02 14.63 -24.73
CA ALA A 436 5.56 13.63 -23.78
C ALA A 436 5.72 12.21 -24.33
N MET A 437 5.43 12.01 -25.63
CA MET A 437 5.64 10.72 -26.32
C MET A 437 7.11 10.31 -26.31
N ALA A 438 8.02 11.23 -26.67
CA ALA A 438 9.45 10.96 -26.68
C ALA A 438 9.98 10.63 -25.29
N LEU A 439 9.60 11.40 -24.26
CA LEU A 439 10.04 11.17 -22.89
C LEU A 439 9.48 9.86 -22.33
N SER A 440 8.19 9.53 -22.57
CA SER A 440 7.60 8.28 -22.12
C SER A 440 8.24 7.07 -22.80
N ALA A 441 8.56 7.16 -24.09
CA ALA A 441 9.27 6.12 -24.81
C ALA A 441 10.71 5.94 -24.34
N ALA A 442 11.38 7.02 -23.95
CA ALA A 442 12.74 6.97 -23.39
C ALA A 442 12.78 6.38 -21.97
N ALA A 443 11.68 6.49 -21.23
CA ALA A 443 11.56 5.98 -19.85
C ALA A 443 11.09 4.50 -19.82
N ALA A 444 10.48 3.99 -20.89
CA ALA A 444 9.98 2.61 -20.99
C ALA A 444 11.09 1.61 -21.31
#